data_31cbfa6494bddf2009873afee4b67529
#
_entry.id   31cbfa6494bddf2009873afee4b67529
#
_cell.length_a   1.000
_cell.length_b   1.000
_cell.length_c   1.000
_cell.angle_alpha   90.00
_cell.angle_beta   90.00
_cell.angle_gamma   90.00
#
_symmetry.space_group_name_H-M   'P 1'
#
loop_
_entity.id
_entity.type
_entity.pdbx_description
1 polymer ?
#
loop_
_entity_poly.entity_id
_entity_poly.type
_entity_poly.pdbx_seq_one_letter_code
_entity_poly.pdbx_strand_id
1 'polypeptide(L)'
;MGQFPSKYPTQATPFYLRGCLSGFLIPPLVVILIGIVLALTLTRVEISFADSQSPGFGRAQGKQNVIAPLFTPEVQYWSQNIEVWSKKWDLDANLIATVMQIESCGNPKARSSVGATGLFQVMPYHFADGEDPYKPGINASRGLPYLKKALDTREGVIRYGLAGYNGGINGAQRPESAWSSETVRYVYWGTGIFQDAQAGKTQSDRLDEWLARGGANLCTQAAGALGIQP
;
A
#
# COMPACT_ATOMS: atom_id res chain seq x y z
N MET A 1 8.46 -48.36 42.04
CA MET A 1 9.93 -48.58 42.11
C MET A 1 10.39 -48.93 40.69
N GLY A 2 11.22 -48.08 40.09
CA GLY A 2 11.71 -48.26 38.72
C GLY A 2 12.40 -46.96 38.29
N GLN A 3 13.68 -46.78 38.67
CA GLN A 3 14.50 -45.65 38.34
C GLN A 3 14.96 -45.75 36.87
N PHE A 4 14.82 -44.67 36.08
CA PHE A 4 15.48 -44.52 34.78
C PHE A 4 16.81 -43.76 34.95
N PRO A 5 17.91 -44.22 34.36
CA PRO A 5 19.20 -43.56 34.44
C PRO A 5 19.30 -42.39 33.44
N SER A 6 19.75 -41.26 33.97
CA SER A 6 20.24 -40.09 33.23
C SER A 6 21.52 -40.44 32.49
N LYS A 7 21.62 -40.15 31.19
CA LYS A 7 22.88 -40.09 30.44
C LYS A 7 22.88 -38.84 29.57
N TYR A 8 23.49 -37.78 30.05
CA TYR A 8 24.04 -36.73 29.22
C TYR A 8 25.58 -36.73 29.35
N PRO A 9 26.33 -36.80 28.28
CA PRO A 9 27.76 -36.47 28.32
C PRO A 9 27.93 -34.98 28.01
N THR A 10 28.43 -34.26 28.99
CA THR A 10 29.07 -32.95 28.89
C THR A 10 30.39 -33.14 28.18
N GLN A 11 30.62 -32.44 27.07
CA GLN A 11 31.91 -31.80 26.77
C GLN A 11 31.78 -30.91 25.53
N ALA A 12 31.81 -29.60 25.76
CA ALA A 12 32.04 -28.59 24.75
C ALA A 12 33.55 -28.36 24.62
N THR A 13 34.10 -28.62 23.44
CA THR A 13 35.46 -28.19 23.07
C THR A 13 35.34 -26.83 22.37
N PRO A 14 36.16 -25.84 22.74
CA PRO A 14 36.18 -24.58 22.03
C PRO A 14 36.98 -24.71 20.73
N PHE A 15 36.32 -24.51 19.59
CA PHE A 15 36.99 -24.32 18.31
C PHE A 15 37.62 -22.92 18.27
N TYR A 16 38.92 -22.86 18.37
CA TYR A 16 39.71 -21.69 18.01
C TYR A 16 39.80 -21.60 16.49
N LEU A 17 38.99 -20.74 15.87
CA LEU A 17 39.20 -20.29 14.50
C LEU A 17 40.29 -19.22 14.49
N ARG A 18 41.52 -19.65 14.18
CA ARG A 18 42.57 -18.75 13.73
C ARG A 18 42.22 -18.24 12.33
N GLY A 19 41.51 -17.14 12.24
CA GLY A 19 41.36 -16.39 11.01
C GLY A 19 42.65 -15.63 10.71
N CYS A 20 43.38 -16.02 9.67
CA CYS A 20 44.41 -15.20 9.06
C CYS A 20 43.72 -13.99 8.41
N LEU A 21 43.73 -12.85 9.08
CA LEU A 21 43.54 -11.55 8.49
C LEU A 21 44.81 -11.19 7.73
N SER A 22 44.90 -11.59 6.45
CA SER A 22 45.81 -10.97 5.51
C SER A 22 45.23 -9.60 5.18
N GLY A 23 45.61 -8.59 5.93
CA GLY A 23 45.30 -7.19 5.65
C GLY A 23 45.96 -6.81 4.32
N PHE A 24 45.13 -6.65 3.27
CA PHE A 24 45.52 -5.94 2.09
C PHE A 24 45.60 -4.45 2.47
N LEU A 25 46.78 -3.99 2.92
CA LEU A 25 47.12 -2.60 3.05
C LEU A 25 47.26 -2.04 1.63
N ILE A 26 46.21 -1.41 1.11
CA ILE A 26 46.31 -0.62 -0.11
C ILE A 26 47.28 0.53 0.17
N PRO A 27 48.39 0.65 -0.59
CA PRO A 27 49.34 1.72 -0.36
C PRO A 27 48.65 3.09 -0.43
N PRO A 28 48.96 4.02 0.47
CA PRO A 28 48.28 5.33 0.52
C PRO A 28 48.44 6.12 -0.79
N LEU A 29 49.45 5.86 -1.60
CA LEU A 29 49.63 6.43 -2.94
C LEU A 29 48.51 6.04 -3.94
N VAL A 30 47.96 4.83 -3.84
CA VAL A 30 46.85 4.36 -4.71
C VAL A 30 45.55 5.08 -4.38
N VAL A 31 45.27 5.36 -3.10
CA VAL A 31 44.09 6.11 -2.66
C VAL A 31 44.18 7.57 -3.13
N ILE A 32 45.37 8.18 -3.07
CA ILE A 32 45.60 9.55 -3.54
C ILE A 32 45.44 9.65 -5.07
N LEU A 33 45.94 8.67 -5.82
CA LEU A 33 45.78 8.64 -7.29
C LEU A 33 44.33 8.47 -7.73
N ILE A 34 43.56 7.62 -7.05
CA ILE A 34 42.10 7.46 -7.31
C ILE A 34 41.37 8.77 -6.99
N GLY A 35 41.69 9.42 -5.89
CA GLY A 35 41.11 10.73 -5.52
C GLY A 35 41.37 11.83 -6.55
N ILE A 36 42.60 11.89 -7.09
CA ILE A 36 42.98 12.88 -8.11
C ILE A 36 42.29 12.60 -9.45
N VAL A 37 42.18 11.33 -9.87
CA VAL A 37 41.46 10.97 -11.10
C VAL A 37 39.99 11.29 -10.99
N LEU A 38 39.35 11.04 -9.84
CA LEU A 38 37.95 11.40 -9.62
C LEU A 38 37.74 12.93 -9.62
N ALA A 39 38.65 13.70 -9.03
CA ALA A 39 38.60 15.15 -9.03
C ALA A 39 38.77 15.77 -10.43
N LEU A 40 39.64 15.18 -11.26
CA LEU A 40 39.89 15.66 -12.63
C LEU A 40 38.77 15.32 -13.61
N THR A 41 37.96 14.27 -13.31
CA THR A 41 36.78 13.92 -14.13
C THR A 41 35.57 14.78 -13.80
N LEU A 42 35.48 15.35 -12.59
CA LEU A 42 34.40 16.24 -12.19
C LEU A 42 34.54 17.68 -12.68
N THR A 43 35.73 18.12 -13.13
CA THR A 43 35.98 19.48 -13.59
C THR A 43 35.74 19.70 -15.10
N ARG A 44 35.25 18.73 -15.83
CA ARG A 44 34.97 18.85 -17.28
C ARG A 44 33.49 18.73 -17.66
N VAL A 45 32.57 19.06 -16.78
CA VAL A 45 31.18 19.31 -17.16
C VAL A 45 31.00 20.83 -17.27
N GLU A 46 31.48 21.40 -18.38
CA GLU A 46 31.02 22.72 -18.81
C GLU A 46 29.60 22.55 -19.34
N ILE A 47 28.61 22.97 -18.56
CA ILE A 47 27.25 23.14 -19.04
C ILE A 47 27.25 24.39 -19.91
N SER A 48 27.37 24.20 -21.24
CA SER A 48 27.07 25.24 -22.20
C SER A 48 25.60 25.59 -22.13
N PHE A 49 25.26 26.69 -21.50
CA PHE A 49 23.96 27.34 -21.68
C PHE A 49 23.92 27.93 -23.08
N ALA A 50 23.54 27.16 -24.07
CA ALA A 50 23.14 27.72 -25.35
C ALA A 50 21.73 28.31 -25.17
N ASP A 51 21.68 29.61 -25.17
CA ASP A 51 20.46 30.40 -25.29
C ASP A 51 19.82 30.08 -26.65
N SER A 52 18.81 29.21 -26.65
CA SER A 52 17.93 28.98 -27.78
C SER A 52 16.52 29.30 -27.35
N GLN A 53 16.16 30.56 -27.57
CA GLN A 53 14.77 30.97 -27.62
C GLN A 53 14.04 30.15 -28.67
N SER A 54 13.23 29.18 -28.21
CA SER A 54 12.21 28.53 -29.00
C SER A 54 10.84 28.89 -28.44
N PRO A 55 9.84 29.16 -29.31
CA PRO A 55 8.56 29.74 -28.87
C PRO A 55 7.81 28.76 -27.97
N GLY A 56 7.29 29.34 -26.90
CA GLY A 56 6.62 28.62 -25.82
C GLY A 56 5.49 27.71 -26.26
N PHE A 57 5.73 26.40 -26.19
CA PHE A 57 4.69 25.47 -25.88
C PHE A 57 4.65 25.40 -24.35
N GLY A 58 3.71 26.11 -23.77
CA GLY A 58 3.34 25.93 -22.38
C GLY A 58 3.05 24.45 -22.16
N ARG A 59 4.03 23.74 -21.58
CA ARG A 59 3.80 22.43 -20.99
C ARG A 59 2.82 22.69 -19.85
N ALA A 60 1.53 22.50 -20.15
CA ALA A 60 0.54 22.38 -19.10
C ALA A 60 1.13 21.39 -18.09
N GLN A 61 1.50 21.86 -16.92
CA GLN A 61 1.73 21.00 -15.78
C GLN A 61 0.39 20.31 -15.53
N GLY A 62 0.18 19.18 -16.19
CA GLY A 62 -0.96 18.32 -15.95
C GLY A 62 -0.97 18.04 -14.45
N LYS A 63 -2.03 18.46 -13.78
CA LYS A 63 -2.31 18.15 -12.39
C LYS A 63 -2.09 16.64 -12.27
N GLN A 64 -0.99 16.24 -11.65
CA GLN A 64 -0.66 14.82 -11.51
C GLN A 64 -1.81 14.20 -10.75
N ASN A 65 -2.55 13.28 -11.36
CA ASN A 65 -3.67 12.64 -10.72
C ASN A 65 -3.17 11.93 -9.46
N VAL A 66 -3.76 12.24 -8.33
CA VAL A 66 -3.40 11.66 -7.03
C VAL A 66 -3.60 10.15 -7.01
N ILE A 67 -4.64 9.68 -7.70
CA ILE A 67 -4.97 8.26 -7.89
C ILE A 67 -5.09 7.94 -9.38
N ALA A 68 -4.89 6.69 -9.74
CA ALA A 68 -4.96 6.23 -11.12
C ALA A 68 -6.33 6.53 -11.76
N PRO A 69 -6.35 6.86 -13.07
CA PRO A 69 -7.60 7.20 -13.76
C PRO A 69 -8.58 6.03 -13.94
N LEU A 70 -8.13 4.79 -13.70
CA LEU A 70 -8.98 3.60 -13.80
C LEU A 70 -10.12 3.54 -12.76
N PHE A 71 -9.98 4.22 -11.62
CA PHE A 71 -11.02 4.21 -10.58
C PHE A 71 -12.30 4.91 -11.04
N THR A 72 -13.45 4.43 -10.57
CA THR A 72 -14.75 4.99 -10.93
C THR A 72 -14.91 6.46 -10.53
N PRO A 73 -15.81 7.23 -11.18
CA PRO A 73 -16.03 8.65 -10.88
C PRO A 73 -16.33 8.91 -9.40
N GLU A 74 -17.02 7.98 -8.73
CA GLU A 74 -17.38 8.09 -7.32
C GLU A 74 -16.15 8.00 -6.41
N VAL A 75 -15.16 7.17 -6.76
CA VAL A 75 -13.88 7.09 -6.04
C VAL A 75 -13.00 8.27 -6.40
N GLN A 76 -12.97 8.70 -7.68
CA GLN A 76 -12.27 9.91 -8.13
C GLN A 76 -12.73 11.18 -7.38
N TYR A 77 -14.00 11.25 -7.03
CA TYR A 77 -14.57 12.34 -6.20
C TYR A 77 -13.75 12.57 -4.92
N TRP A 78 -13.21 11.51 -4.34
CA TRP A 78 -12.44 11.54 -3.09
C TRP A 78 -10.94 11.78 -3.28
N SER A 79 -10.45 12.03 -4.49
CA SER A 79 -9.01 12.10 -4.79
C SER A 79 -8.24 13.07 -3.87
N GLN A 80 -8.78 14.26 -3.59
CA GLN A 80 -8.16 15.24 -2.68
C GLN A 80 -8.13 14.76 -1.22
N ASN A 81 -9.19 14.11 -0.77
CA ASN A 81 -9.25 13.52 0.56
C ASN A 81 -8.25 12.35 0.69
N ILE A 82 -8.18 11.52 -0.35
CA ILE A 82 -7.23 10.39 -0.42
C ILE A 82 -5.80 10.91 -0.35
N GLU A 83 -5.47 12.02 -1.02
CA GLU A 83 -4.14 12.64 -0.92
C GLU A 83 -3.78 13.03 0.52
N VAL A 84 -4.71 13.68 1.21
CA VAL A 84 -4.52 14.07 2.62
C VAL A 84 -4.36 12.84 3.51
N TRP A 85 -5.19 11.83 3.29
CA TRP A 85 -5.18 10.60 4.08
C TRP A 85 -3.93 9.75 3.81
N SER A 86 -3.49 9.67 2.55
CA SER A 86 -2.25 8.98 2.16
C SER A 86 -1.05 9.53 2.93
N LYS A 87 -0.88 10.85 2.94
CA LYS A 87 0.20 11.52 3.68
C LYS A 87 0.08 11.32 5.20
N LYS A 88 -1.15 11.37 5.73
CA LYS A 88 -1.40 11.26 7.18
C LYS A 88 -1.08 9.89 7.75
N TRP A 89 -1.40 8.81 7.03
CA TRP A 89 -1.25 7.44 7.51
C TRP A 89 -0.16 6.65 6.82
N ASP A 90 0.67 7.31 6.01
CA ASP A 90 1.76 6.68 5.26
C ASP A 90 1.26 5.44 4.49
N LEU A 91 0.21 5.66 3.69
CA LEU A 91 -0.41 4.66 2.83
C LEU A 91 -0.38 5.12 1.37
N ASP A 92 -0.17 4.19 0.45
CA ASP A 92 -0.26 4.47 -0.97
C ASP A 92 -1.68 4.95 -1.35
N ALA A 93 -1.76 6.04 -2.12
CA ALA A 93 -3.04 6.65 -2.52
C ALA A 93 -3.91 5.69 -3.36
N ASN A 94 -3.29 4.91 -4.27
CA ASN A 94 -4.01 3.93 -5.07
C ASN A 94 -4.48 2.74 -4.22
N LEU A 95 -3.77 2.40 -3.13
CA LEU A 95 -4.24 1.38 -2.21
C LEU A 95 -5.46 1.84 -1.42
N ILE A 96 -5.45 3.08 -0.94
CA ILE A 96 -6.62 3.69 -0.28
C ILE A 96 -7.81 3.71 -1.24
N ALA A 97 -7.60 4.13 -2.49
CA ALA A 97 -8.63 4.14 -3.53
C ALA A 97 -9.15 2.73 -3.83
N THR A 98 -8.26 1.73 -3.89
CA THR A 98 -8.64 0.32 -4.12
C THR A 98 -9.55 -0.21 -3.01
N VAL A 99 -9.17 0.03 -1.75
CA VAL A 99 -10.01 -0.39 -0.60
C VAL A 99 -11.36 0.33 -0.65
N MET A 100 -11.39 1.66 -0.83
CA MET A 100 -12.62 2.43 -0.96
C MET A 100 -13.50 1.93 -2.11
N GLN A 101 -12.91 1.60 -3.27
CA GLN A 101 -13.62 1.08 -4.44
C GLN A 101 -14.38 -0.20 -4.09
N ILE A 102 -13.73 -1.16 -3.45
CA ILE A 102 -14.32 -2.46 -3.15
C ILE A 102 -15.31 -2.37 -1.99
N GLU A 103 -15.03 -1.56 -0.97
CA GLU A 103 -15.86 -1.47 0.24
C GLU A 103 -17.18 -0.75 0.02
N SER A 104 -17.16 0.35 -0.72
CA SER A 104 -18.34 1.22 -0.84
C SER A 104 -18.52 1.89 -2.19
N CYS A 105 -17.56 1.73 -3.11
CA CYS A 105 -17.44 2.57 -4.31
C CYS A 105 -17.44 4.08 -3.98
N GLY A 106 -16.92 4.48 -2.82
CA GLY A 106 -16.90 5.87 -2.38
C GLY A 106 -18.22 6.38 -1.76
N ASN A 107 -19.16 5.50 -1.39
CA ASN A 107 -20.41 5.89 -0.73
C ASN A 107 -20.19 6.15 0.76
N PRO A 108 -20.25 7.41 1.24
CA PRO A 108 -20.07 7.72 2.66
C PRO A 108 -21.22 7.22 3.54
N LYS A 109 -22.39 6.90 2.92
CA LYS A 109 -23.59 6.42 3.62
C LYS A 109 -23.79 4.91 3.50
N ALA A 110 -22.81 4.19 2.94
CA ALA A 110 -22.90 2.74 2.79
C ALA A 110 -23.05 2.06 4.15
N ARG A 111 -23.90 1.03 4.21
CA ARG A 111 -24.06 0.16 5.37
C ARG A 111 -24.30 -1.28 4.93
N SER A 112 -23.50 -2.19 5.43
CA SER A 112 -23.68 -3.62 5.15
C SER A 112 -24.74 -4.25 6.07
N SER A 113 -25.17 -5.45 5.74
CA SER A 113 -26.11 -6.23 6.55
C SER A 113 -25.56 -6.59 7.93
N VAL A 114 -24.24 -6.66 8.08
CA VAL A 114 -23.56 -6.94 9.35
C VAL A 114 -23.16 -5.67 10.11
N GLY A 115 -23.53 -4.48 9.59
CA GLY A 115 -23.35 -3.20 10.26
C GLY A 115 -22.06 -2.46 9.93
N ALA A 116 -21.22 -2.95 9.03
CA ALA A 116 -20.07 -2.17 8.54
C ALA A 116 -20.56 -0.89 7.84
N THR A 117 -19.85 0.24 8.05
CA THR A 117 -20.38 1.58 7.73
C THR A 117 -19.39 2.44 6.97
N GLY A 118 -19.89 3.25 6.05
CA GLY A 118 -19.19 4.35 5.38
C GLY A 118 -18.18 3.93 4.34
N LEU A 119 -17.30 4.87 3.97
CA LEU A 119 -16.34 4.74 2.85
C LEU A 119 -15.49 3.47 2.90
N PHE A 120 -15.05 3.11 4.10
CA PHE A 120 -14.11 2.01 4.35
C PHE A 120 -14.76 0.83 5.06
N GLN A 121 -16.10 0.77 5.11
CA GLN A 121 -16.90 -0.28 5.74
C GLN A 121 -16.37 -0.69 7.12
N VAL A 122 -16.19 0.32 7.98
CA VAL A 122 -15.66 0.12 9.33
C VAL A 122 -16.73 -0.46 10.24
N MET A 123 -16.39 -1.49 10.99
CA MET A 123 -17.31 -2.12 11.93
C MET A 123 -17.62 -1.22 13.14
N PRO A 124 -18.84 -1.24 13.67
CA PRO A 124 -19.28 -0.32 14.73
C PRO A 124 -18.38 -0.27 15.97
N TYR A 125 -17.81 -1.39 16.37
CA TYR A 125 -16.95 -1.49 17.54
C TYR A 125 -15.57 -0.80 17.41
N HIS A 126 -15.24 -0.29 16.21
CA HIS A 126 -14.04 0.51 16.00
C HIS A 126 -14.25 2.01 16.22
N PHE A 127 -15.50 2.46 16.33
CA PHE A 127 -15.80 3.86 16.63
C PHE A 127 -15.84 4.11 18.12
N ALA A 128 -15.42 5.30 18.54
CA ALA A 128 -15.61 5.75 19.91
C ALA A 128 -17.06 6.25 20.14
N ASP A 129 -17.46 6.32 21.40
CA ASP A 129 -18.77 6.85 21.75
C ASP A 129 -18.94 8.29 21.25
N GLY A 130 -20.07 8.55 20.60
CA GLY A 130 -20.40 9.86 20.04
C GLY A 130 -19.78 10.16 18.66
N GLU A 131 -18.97 9.28 18.10
CA GLU A 131 -18.49 9.44 16.73
C GLU A 131 -19.58 9.10 15.71
N ASP A 132 -19.69 9.94 14.68
CA ASP A 132 -20.57 9.67 13.54
C ASP A 132 -19.80 8.84 12.48
N PRO A 133 -20.15 7.56 12.30
CA PRO A 133 -19.46 6.67 11.38
C PRO A 133 -19.62 7.05 9.90
N TYR A 134 -20.60 7.90 9.57
CA TYR A 134 -20.86 8.35 8.21
C TYR A 134 -20.06 9.62 7.84
N LYS A 135 -19.40 10.28 8.80
CA LYS A 135 -18.48 11.37 8.51
C LYS A 135 -17.21 10.83 7.85
N PRO A 136 -16.89 11.25 6.60
CA PRO A 136 -15.77 10.68 5.84
C PRO A 136 -14.43 10.69 6.60
N GLY A 137 -14.12 11.81 7.27
CA GLY A 137 -12.88 11.94 8.04
C GLY A 137 -12.84 11.02 9.27
N ILE A 138 -13.97 10.80 9.95
CA ILE A 138 -14.07 9.87 11.09
C ILE A 138 -13.92 8.44 10.58
N ASN A 139 -14.64 8.07 9.52
CA ASN A 139 -14.57 6.74 8.92
C ASN A 139 -13.13 6.40 8.47
N ALA A 140 -12.47 7.32 7.75
CA ALA A 140 -11.07 7.19 7.36
C ALA A 140 -10.14 7.06 8.58
N SER A 141 -10.38 7.81 9.67
CA SER A 141 -9.55 7.76 10.87
C SER A 141 -9.63 6.42 11.62
N ARG A 142 -10.62 5.62 11.34
CA ARG A 142 -10.79 4.27 11.93
C ARG A 142 -10.36 3.17 10.96
N GLY A 143 -10.71 3.28 9.67
CA GLY A 143 -10.37 2.27 8.66
C GLY A 143 -8.91 2.28 8.23
N LEU A 144 -8.33 3.45 7.96
CA LEU A 144 -6.99 3.52 7.38
C LEU A 144 -5.86 3.13 8.35
N PRO A 145 -5.88 3.49 9.65
CA PRO A 145 -4.92 2.93 10.60
C PRO A 145 -5.03 1.41 10.74
N TYR A 146 -6.23 0.85 10.59
CA TYR A 146 -6.42 -0.60 10.59
C TYR A 146 -5.79 -1.25 9.35
N LEU A 147 -5.95 -0.63 8.17
CA LEU A 147 -5.29 -1.07 6.94
C LEU A 147 -3.75 -1.00 7.08
N LYS A 148 -3.23 0.11 7.62
CA LYS A 148 -1.79 0.26 7.87
C LYS A 148 -1.29 -0.84 8.80
N LYS A 149 -1.98 -1.08 9.90
CA LYS A 149 -1.62 -2.17 10.83
C LYS A 149 -1.66 -3.54 10.15
N ALA A 150 -2.64 -3.81 9.30
CA ALA A 150 -2.72 -5.07 8.55
C ALA A 150 -1.52 -5.26 7.61
N LEU A 151 -1.09 -4.18 6.91
CA LEU A 151 0.10 -4.19 6.07
C LEU A 151 1.38 -4.43 6.89
N ASP A 152 1.57 -3.68 7.97
CA ASP A 152 2.78 -3.74 8.79
C ASP A 152 2.99 -5.13 9.42
N THR A 153 1.90 -5.86 9.70
CA THR A 153 1.96 -7.23 10.24
C THR A 153 2.65 -8.22 9.30
N ARG A 154 2.69 -7.92 8.01
CA ARG A 154 3.29 -8.77 6.97
C ARG A 154 4.22 -7.96 6.05
N GLU A 155 5.05 -7.09 6.65
CA GLU A 155 6.16 -6.38 5.99
C GLU A 155 5.71 -5.57 4.74
N GLY A 156 4.49 -5.05 4.75
CA GLY A 156 3.94 -4.25 3.66
C GLY A 156 3.44 -5.05 2.45
N VAL A 157 3.38 -6.37 2.53
CA VAL A 157 2.88 -7.20 1.43
C VAL A 157 1.38 -6.97 1.22
N ILE A 158 1.03 -6.31 0.12
CA ILE A 158 -0.34 -5.85 -0.21
C ILE A 158 -1.38 -6.97 -0.08
N ARG A 159 -1.08 -8.15 -0.63
CA ARG A 159 -1.98 -9.30 -0.59
C ARG A 159 -2.41 -9.66 0.83
N TYR A 160 -1.47 -9.68 1.77
CA TYR A 160 -1.75 -9.99 3.18
C TYR A 160 -2.36 -8.80 3.93
N GLY A 161 -2.00 -7.57 3.56
CA GLY A 161 -2.66 -6.36 4.08
C GLY A 161 -4.14 -6.33 3.75
N LEU A 162 -4.50 -6.62 2.49
CA LEU A 162 -5.88 -6.73 2.04
C LEU A 162 -6.63 -7.89 2.73
N ALA A 163 -5.98 -9.06 2.88
CA ALA A 163 -6.55 -10.18 3.62
C ALA A 163 -6.81 -9.81 5.09
N GLY A 164 -5.88 -9.10 5.71
CA GLY A 164 -6.00 -8.63 7.10
C GLY A 164 -7.07 -7.58 7.27
N TYR A 165 -7.26 -6.71 6.28
CA TYR A 165 -8.32 -5.71 6.30
C TYR A 165 -9.71 -6.34 6.26
N ASN A 166 -9.97 -7.23 5.30
CA ASN A 166 -11.27 -7.87 5.11
C ASN A 166 -11.50 -9.03 6.10
N GLY A 167 -10.55 -9.94 6.24
CA GLY A 167 -10.70 -11.18 7.01
C GLY A 167 -10.19 -11.11 8.45
N GLY A 168 -9.71 -9.93 8.88
CA GLY A 168 -9.07 -9.72 10.18
C GLY A 168 -7.59 -10.09 10.20
N ILE A 169 -6.79 -9.27 10.90
CA ILE A 169 -5.32 -9.39 10.95
C ILE A 169 -4.86 -10.79 11.40
N ASN A 170 -5.49 -11.35 12.43
CA ASN A 170 -5.16 -12.68 12.92
C ASN A 170 -5.54 -13.78 11.90
N GLY A 171 -6.63 -13.58 11.16
CA GLY A 171 -7.06 -14.48 10.09
C GLY A 171 -6.06 -14.52 8.93
N ALA A 172 -5.53 -13.36 8.55
CA ALA A 172 -4.55 -13.22 7.48
C ALA A 172 -3.17 -13.82 7.80
N GLN A 173 -2.86 -14.05 9.07
CA GLN A 173 -1.62 -14.75 9.46
C GLN A 173 -1.68 -16.27 9.22
N ARG A 174 -2.87 -16.81 9.03
CA ARG A 174 -3.07 -18.23 8.71
C ARG A 174 -2.71 -18.49 7.24
N PRO A 175 -2.44 -19.76 6.87
CA PRO A 175 -2.27 -20.12 5.46
C PRO A 175 -3.46 -19.66 4.60
N GLU A 176 -3.22 -19.25 3.38
CA GLU A 176 -4.26 -18.74 2.46
C GLU A 176 -5.42 -19.75 2.24
N SER A 177 -5.12 -21.04 2.30
CA SER A 177 -6.12 -22.10 2.23
C SER A 177 -7.13 -22.09 3.38
N ALA A 178 -6.84 -21.37 4.46
CA ALA A 178 -7.73 -21.20 5.61
C ALA A 178 -8.52 -19.87 5.58
N TRP A 179 -8.34 -19.04 4.55
CA TRP A 179 -9.11 -17.81 4.39
C TRP A 179 -10.54 -18.12 3.95
N SER A 180 -11.49 -17.26 4.35
CA SER A 180 -12.85 -17.35 3.86
C SER A 180 -12.91 -17.12 2.35
N SER A 181 -13.92 -17.66 1.68
CA SER A 181 -14.13 -17.41 0.25
C SER A 181 -14.36 -15.94 -0.06
N GLU A 182 -14.87 -15.15 0.89
CA GLU A 182 -15.01 -13.70 0.80
C GLU A 182 -13.66 -13.04 0.78
N THR A 183 -12.79 -13.35 1.75
CA THR A 183 -11.43 -12.81 1.83
C THR A 183 -10.60 -13.18 0.59
N VAL A 184 -10.72 -14.41 0.10
CA VAL A 184 -10.03 -14.82 -1.14
C VAL A 184 -10.46 -13.95 -2.33
N ARG A 185 -11.77 -13.70 -2.51
CA ARG A 185 -12.27 -12.82 -3.58
C ARG A 185 -11.86 -11.38 -3.40
N TYR A 186 -11.93 -10.87 -2.17
CA TYR A 186 -11.49 -9.51 -1.84
C TYR A 186 -10.02 -9.28 -2.22
N VAL A 187 -9.16 -10.20 -1.82
CA VAL A 187 -7.72 -10.16 -2.15
C VAL A 187 -7.48 -10.29 -3.64
N TYR A 188 -8.22 -11.14 -4.33
CA TYR A 188 -8.13 -11.33 -5.77
C TYR A 188 -8.42 -10.04 -6.53
N TRP A 189 -9.54 -9.37 -6.24
CA TRP A 189 -9.88 -8.11 -6.88
C TRP A 189 -8.97 -6.97 -6.41
N GLY A 190 -8.77 -6.83 -5.12
CA GLY A 190 -8.00 -5.73 -4.57
C GLY A 190 -6.54 -5.73 -5.03
N THR A 191 -5.89 -6.88 -5.05
CA THR A 191 -4.51 -6.99 -5.52
C THR A 191 -4.40 -6.63 -7.00
N GLY A 192 -5.32 -7.13 -7.84
CA GLY A 192 -5.28 -6.87 -9.28
C GLY A 192 -5.60 -5.40 -9.62
N ILE A 193 -6.64 -4.82 -9.01
CA ILE A 193 -6.98 -3.39 -9.20
C ILE A 193 -5.82 -2.50 -8.77
N PHE A 194 -5.23 -2.77 -7.61
CA PHE A 194 -4.08 -2.02 -7.12
C PHE A 194 -2.87 -2.13 -8.06
N GLN A 195 -2.54 -3.32 -8.55
CA GLN A 195 -1.44 -3.52 -9.49
C GLN A 195 -1.65 -2.74 -10.80
N ASP A 196 -2.87 -2.75 -11.35
CA ASP A 196 -3.22 -1.98 -12.55
C ASP A 196 -3.12 -0.47 -12.29
N ALA A 197 -3.55 -0.01 -11.12
CA ALA A 197 -3.43 1.37 -10.70
C ALA A 197 -1.95 1.81 -10.55
N GLN A 198 -1.12 0.98 -9.93
CA GLN A 198 0.32 1.22 -9.81
C GLN A 198 1.03 1.27 -11.17
N ALA A 199 0.56 0.49 -12.12
CA ALA A 199 1.06 0.52 -13.49
C ALA A 199 0.58 1.74 -14.30
N GLY A 200 -0.22 2.63 -13.70
CA GLY A 200 -0.76 3.84 -14.34
C GLY A 200 -1.79 3.55 -15.44
N LYS A 201 -2.42 2.38 -15.42
CA LYS A 201 -3.43 2.02 -16.41
C LYS A 201 -4.67 2.93 -16.29
N THR A 202 -5.32 3.13 -17.43
CA THR A 202 -6.60 3.85 -17.51
C THR A 202 -7.82 2.94 -17.41
N GLN A 203 -7.61 1.63 -17.53
CA GLN A 203 -8.61 0.56 -17.45
C GLN A 203 -8.04 -0.63 -16.70
N SER A 204 -8.90 -1.45 -16.09
CA SER A 204 -8.53 -2.64 -15.36
C SER A 204 -9.57 -3.73 -15.55
N ASP A 205 -9.17 -4.82 -16.20
CA ASP A 205 -10.04 -5.99 -16.35
C ASP A 205 -10.52 -6.52 -14.99
N ARG A 206 -9.70 -6.31 -13.96
CA ARG A 206 -10.01 -6.72 -12.59
C ARG A 206 -11.10 -5.86 -11.96
N LEU A 207 -11.09 -4.55 -12.22
CA LEU A 207 -12.15 -3.64 -11.81
C LEU A 207 -13.44 -3.93 -12.58
N ASP A 208 -13.34 -4.17 -13.90
CA ASP A 208 -14.50 -4.50 -14.73
C ASP A 208 -15.17 -5.80 -14.27
N GLU A 209 -14.37 -6.82 -13.92
CA GLU A 209 -14.90 -8.06 -13.35
C GLU A 209 -15.62 -7.80 -12.01
N TRP A 210 -15.04 -7.00 -11.11
CA TRP A 210 -15.66 -6.64 -9.84
C TRP A 210 -16.97 -5.87 -10.05
N LEU A 211 -17.00 -4.91 -10.98
CA LEU A 211 -18.22 -4.18 -11.35
C LEU A 211 -19.31 -5.13 -11.84
N ALA A 212 -18.97 -6.06 -12.73
CA ALA A 212 -19.90 -7.05 -13.27
C ALA A 212 -20.43 -8.03 -12.20
N ARG A 213 -19.68 -8.25 -11.12
CA ARG A 213 -20.05 -9.13 -10.00
C ARG A 213 -20.85 -8.43 -8.89
N GLY A 214 -21.38 -7.24 -9.16
CA GLY A 214 -22.25 -6.51 -8.22
C GLY A 214 -21.69 -5.16 -7.78
N GLY A 215 -20.40 -4.87 -8.04
CA GLY A 215 -19.77 -3.59 -7.72
C GLY A 215 -20.49 -2.40 -8.36
N ALA A 216 -21.01 -2.56 -9.59
CA ALA A 216 -21.75 -1.52 -10.27
C ALA A 216 -22.96 -1.01 -9.47
N ASN A 217 -23.65 -1.89 -8.72
CA ASN A 217 -24.75 -1.48 -7.86
C ASN A 217 -24.29 -0.59 -6.69
N LEU A 218 -23.11 -0.88 -6.12
CA LEU A 218 -22.51 -0.04 -5.08
C LEU A 218 -22.16 1.34 -5.64
N CYS A 219 -21.58 1.39 -6.84
CA CYS A 219 -21.24 2.65 -7.51
C CYS A 219 -22.48 3.49 -7.85
N THR A 220 -23.56 2.88 -8.33
CA THR A 220 -24.84 3.57 -8.55
C THR A 220 -25.39 4.19 -7.25
N GLN A 221 -25.31 3.46 -6.13
CA GLN A 221 -25.72 3.99 -4.82
C GLN A 221 -24.79 5.13 -4.37
N ALA A 222 -23.47 4.99 -4.61
CA ALA A 222 -22.50 6.03 -4.31
C ALA A 222 -22.75 7.29 -5.12
N ALA A 223 -22.99 7.19 -6.44
CA ALA A 223 -23.31 8.31 -7.31
C ALA A 223 -24.53 9.08 -6.78
N GLY A 224 -25.60 8.36 -6.40
CA GLY A 224 -26.78 8.97 -5.79
C GLY A 224 -26.48 9.67 -4.46
N ALA A 225 -25.64 9.09 -3.61
CA ALA A 225 -25.28 9.68 -2.32
C ALA A 225 -24.39 10.93 -2.45
N LEU A 226 -23.58 10.99 -3.51
CA LEU A 226 -22.65 12.09 -3.81
C LEU A 226 -23.24 13.16 -4.73
N GLY A 227 -24.41 12.92 -5.32
CA GLY A 227 -25.00 13.82 -6.32
C GLY A 227 -24.24 13.85 -7.65
N ILE A 228 -23.52 12.78 -7.96
CA ILE A 228 -22.84 12.59 -9.25
C ILE A 228 -23.86 12.07 -10.24
N GLN A 229 -24.02 12.80 -11.35
CA GLN A 229 -24.89 12.32 -12.44
C GLN A 229 -24.13 11.27 -13.27
N PRO A 230 -24.78 10.17 -13.66
CA PRO A 230 -24.19 9.15 -14.50
C PRO A 230 -23.84 9.63 -15.89
#